data_132e542377a41f2679d64b49836aa986
#
_entry.id   132e542377a41f2679d64b49836aa986
#
_cell.length_a   1.000
_cell.length_b   1.000
_cell.length_c   1.000
_cell.angle_alpha   90.00
_cell.angle_beta   90.00
_cell.angle_gamma   90.00
#
_symmetry.space_group_name_H-M   'P 1'
#
loop_
_entity.id
_entity.type
_entity.pdbx_description
1 polymer ?
#
loop_
_entity_poly.entity_id
_entity_poly.type
_entity_poly.pdbx_seq_one_letter_code
_entity_poly.pdbx_strand_id
1 'polypeptide(L)'
;MMSLVQNEWMKIFRRRGTLVMLILTVVAAIGIGIISQQTTNFLAGDDWKQTVQDEINDDQKTLNDSKVSDSEKQFAQENIAKNQLALDKNINPYGYTLPQFLNESTFLISFVALFMVVIAATTISSEFSFGSIKLLMIRPFKRYKILTSKLIAIFLTSLVFLAVLLASCFLIGTILFGFETNATIFDMSSANGIKEVAIDGDFFLSYLYGIIDILLVAILAFALATVFKANAIAVGISIFLMLSSNAIDYFLQSKFDWAKYLFFANTSLVGAEDVSFTFIVQIVHIAVFLFAAYFVFSKRDITNG
;
A
#
# COMPACT_ATOMS: atom_id res chain seq x y z
N MET A 1 -9.68 -30.58 1.22
CA MET A 1 -8.92 -29.32 1.11
C MET A 1 -9.75 -28.12 1.58
N MET A 2 -10.97 -27.96 1.06
CA MET A 2 -11.88 -26.85 1.41
C MET A 2 -12.10 -26.72 2.94
N SER A 3 -12.40 -27.80 3.63
CA SER A 3 -12.60 -27.79 5.10
C SER A 3 -11.37 -27.34 5.89
N LEU A 4 -10.16 -27.65 5.41
CA LEU A 4 -8.93 -27.17 6.02
C LEU A 4 -8.79 -25.64 5.82
N VAL A 5 -9.04 -25.15 4.62
CA VAL A 5 -8.99 -23.70 4.32
C VAL A 5 -10.03 -22.96 5.18
N GLN A 6 -11.24 -23.47 5.23
CA GLN A 6 -12.31 -22.86 6.04
C GLN A 6 -11.95 -22.80 7.53
N ASN A 7 -11.36 -23.87 8.07
CA ASN A 7 -10.89 -23.89 9.46
C ASN A 7 -9.78 -22.86 9.71
N GLU A 8 -8.78 -22.75 8.82
CA GLU A 8 -7.70 -21.78 8.96
C GLU A 8 -8.23 -20.35 8.83
N TRP A 9 -9.13 -20.10 7.89
CA TRP A 9 -9.77 -18.80 7.71
C TRP A 9 -10.60 -18.38 8.93
N MET A 10 -11.40 -19.28 9.47
CA MET A 10 -12.14 -19.03 10.72
C MET A 10 -11.21 -18.74 11.90
N LYS A 11 -10.05 -19.43 12.00
CA LYS A 11 -9.05 -19.15 13.05
C LYS A 11 -8.52 -17.72 12.95
N ILE A 12 -8.26 -17.22 11.73
CA ILE A 12 -7.78 -15.85 11.51
C ILE A 12 -8.82 -14.84 12.01
N PHE A 13 -10.09 -14.96 11.60
CA PHE A 13 -11.14 -14.00 11.95
C PHE A 13 -11.68 -14.12 13.39
N ARG A 14 -11.49 -15.26 14.07
CA ARG A 14 -11.81 -15.40 15.50
C ARG A 14 -10.79 -14.71 16.41
N ARG A 15 -9.64 -14.30 15.89
CA ARG A 15 -8.64 -13.56 16.68
C ARG A 15 -9.09 -12.10 16.81
N ARG A 16 -9.17 -11.62 18.06
CA ARG A 16 -9.50 -10.19 18.33
C ARG A 16 -8.55 -9.23 17.62
N GLY A 17 -7.26 -9.58 17.50
CA GLY A 17 -6.26 -8.78 16.78
C GLY A 17 -6.61 -8.56 15.31
N THR A 18 -7.13 -9.57 14.61
CA THR A 18 -7.56 -9.44 13.21
C THR A 18 -8.72 -8.46 13.07
N LEU A 19 -9.70 -8.53 13.98
CA LEU A 19 -10.83 -7.59 13.98
C LEU A 19 -10.38 -6.15 14.27
N VAL A 20 -9.46 -5.97 15.22
CA VAL A 20 -8.87 -4.65 15.53
C VAL A 20 -8.14 -4.10 14.30
N MET A 21 -7.33 -4.90 13.60
CA MET A 21 -6.62 -4.48 12.38
C MET A 21 -7.61 -4.07 11.27
N LEU A 22 -8.73 -4.80 11.14
CA LEU A 22 -9.78 -4.48 10.17
C LEU A 22 -10.48 -3.16 10.50
N ILE A 23 -10.77 -2.90 11.77
CA ILE A 23 -11.30 -1.62 12.24
C ILE A 23 -10.27 -0.50 12.00
N LEU A 24 -8.98 -0.74 12.28
CA LEU A 24 -7.93 0.24 12.03
C LEU A 24 -7.78 0.57 10.55
N THR A 25 -8.06 -0.36 9.63
CA THR A 25 -8.10 -0.08 8.19
C THR A 25 -9.19 0.96 7.86
N VAL A 26 -10.38 0.79 8.43
CA VAL A 26 -11.49 1.76 8.26
C VAL A 26 -11.15 3.11 8.90
N VAL A 27 -10.58 3.10 10.12
CA VAL A 27 -10.16 4.32 10.83
C VAL A 27 -9.08 5.06 10.05
N ALA A 28 -8.14 4.35 9.44
CA ALA A 28 -7.12 4.98 8.59
C ALA A 28 -7.74 5.67 7.36
N ALA A 29 -8.70 5.03 6.70
CA ALA A 29 -9.42 5.62 5.57
C ALA A 29 -10.19 6.89 6.00
N ILE A 30 -10.88 6.86 7.16
CA ILE A 30 -11.55 8.04 7.73
C ILE A 30 -10.53 9.15 8.03
N GLY A 31 -9.41 8.80 8.67
CA GLY A 31 -8.36 9.75 9.04
C GLY A 31 -7.81 10.50 7.83
N ILE A 32 -7.48 9.77 6.75
CA ILE A 32 -7.00 10.38 5.50
C ILE A 32 -8.09 11.25 4.86
N GLY A 33 -9.34 10.79 4.82
CA GLY A 33 -10.44 11.60 4.29
C GLY A 33 -10.60 12.93 5.03
N ILE A 34 -10.56 12.91 6.35
CA ILE A 34 -10.64 14.12 7.18
C ILE A 34 -9.42 15.03 6.95
N ILE A 35 -8.21 14.48 6.87
CA ILE A 35 -6.99 15.25 6.61
C ILE A 35 -7.07 15.92 5.25
N SER A 36 -7.44 15.19 4.20
CA SER A 36 -7.61 15.73 2.84
C SER A 36 -8.63 16.88 2.82
N GLN A 37 -9.78 16.71 3.48
CA GLN A 37 -10.79 17.75 3.57
C GLN A 37 -10.31 18.99 4.35
N GLN A 38 -9.64 18.80 5.49
CA GLN A 38 -9.10 19.91 6.28
C GLN A 38 -8.00 20.65 5.52
N THR A 39 -7.15 19.95 4.79
CA THR A 39 -6.12 20.56 3.94
C THR A 39 -6.75 21.41 2.85
N THR A 40 -7.79 20.92 2.17
CA THR A 40 -8.56 21.71 1.19
C THR A 40 -9.09 22.99 1.82
N ASN A 41 -9.80 22.88 2.95
CA ASN A 41 -10.40 24.04 3.62
C ASN A 41 -9.35 25.05 4.10
N PHE A 42 -8.20 24.56 4.58
CA PHE A 42 -7.11 25.43 5.04
C PHE A 42 -6.43 26.18 3.88
N LEU A 43 -6.17 25.50 2.75
CA LEU A 43 -5.49 26.09 1.61
C LEU A 43 -6.41 26.96 0.74
N ALA A 44 -7.66 26.56 0.57
CA ALA A 44 -8.61 27.29 -0.25
C ALA A 44 -9.19 28.54 0.45
N GLY A 45 -9.20 28.56 1.80
CA GLY A 45 -9.90 29.59 2.56
C GLY A 45 -11.42 29.58 2.27
N ASP A 46 -12.07 30.72 2.50
CA ASP A 46 -13.50 30.88 2.22
C ASP A 46 -13.80 31.09 0.71
N ASP A 47 -12.84 31.65 -0.02
CA ASP A 47 -12.89 31.84 -1.49
C ASP A 47 -11.54 31.48 -2.11
N TRP A 48 -11.47 30.29 -2.71
CA TRP A 48 -10.25 29.79 -3.35
C TRP A 48 -9.75 30.73 -4.49
N LYS A 49 -10.64 31.43 -5.17
CA LYS A 49 -10.25 32.37 -6.25
C LYS A 49 -9.49 33.56 -5.71
N GLN A 50 -9.96 34.08 -4.58
CA GLN A 50 -9.25 35.17 -3.90
C GLN A 50 -7.90 34.69 -3.38
N THR A 51 -7.84 33.52 -2.77
CA THR A 51 -6.58 32.92 -2.27
C THR A 51 -5.57 32.77 -3.43
N VAL A 52 -5.99 32.21 -4.56
CA VAL A 52 -5.16 32.05 -5.76
C VAL A 52 -4.71 33.43 -6.30
N GLN A 53 -5.59 34.44 -6.30
CA GLN A 53 -5.21 35.78 -6.74
C GLN A 53 -4.20 36.44 -5.82
N ASP A 54 -4.33 36.25 -4.51
CA ASP A 54 -3.37 36.75 -3.51
C ASP A 54 -2.00 36.05 -3.65
N GLU A 55 -1.97 34.76 -3.90
CA GLU A 55 -0.73 34.03 -4.22
C GLU A 55 -0.04 34.55 -5.47
N ILE A 56 -0.79 34.80 -6.58
CA ILE A 56 -0.25 35.40 -7.78
C ILE A 56 0.40 36.74 -7.46
N ASN A 57 -0.26 37.59 -6.64
CA ASN A 57 0.27 38.89 -6.26
C ASN A 57 1.55 38.78 -5.42
N ASP A 58 1.65 37.79 -4.54
CA ASP A 58 2.83 37.57 -3.70
C ASP A 58 4.00 36.99 -4.50
N ASP A 59 3.74 36.05 -5.41
CA ASP A 59 4.73 35.53 -6.35
C ASP A 59 5.25 36.60 -7.30
N GLN A 60 4.39 37.54 -7.74
CA GLN A 60 4.83 38.71 -8.53
C GLN A 60 5.76 39.64 -7.73
N LYS A 61 5.56 39.83 -6.42
CA LYS A 61 6.49 40.56 -5.57
C LYS A 61 7.82 39.83 -5.47
N THR A 62 7.79 38.50 -5.31
CA THR A 62 9.00 37.68 -5.29
C THR A 62 9.82 37.80 -6.56
N LEU A 63 9.20 37.83 -7.74
CA LEU A 63 9.88 38.05 -9.01
C LEU A 63 10.58 39.40 -9.10
N ASN A 64 9.99 40.43 -8.49
CA ASN A 64 10.52 41.79 -8.54
C ASN A 64 11.58 42.07 -7.46
N ASP A 65 11.79 41.16 -6.51
CA ASP A 65 12.81 41.33 -5.47
C ASP A 65 14.20 40.91 -6.01
N SER A 66 15.12 41.85 -6.00
CA SER A 66 16.50 41.63 -6.46
C SER A 66 17.36 40.73 -5.53
N LYS A 67 16.85 40.42 -4.32
CA LYS A 67 17.57 39.60 -3.32
C LYS A 67 17.21 38.14 -3.39
N VAL A 68 16.19 37.77 -4.18
CA VAL A 68 15.69 36.41 -4.31
C VAL A 68 16.55 35.65 -5.35
N SER A 69 16.82 34.38 -5.07
CA SER A 69 17.61 33.51 -5.94
C SER A 69 16.89 33.19 -7.27
N ASP A 70 17.65 32.84 -8.31
CA ASP A 70 17.08 32.50 -9.62
C ASP A 70 16.16 31.28 -9.53
N SER A 71 16.44 30.31 -8.66
CA SER A 71 15.58 29.14 -8.42
C SER A 71 14.23 29.51 -7.79
N GLU A 72 14.20 30.46 -6.85
CA GLU A 72 12.97 30.96 -6.25
C GLU A 72 12.14 31.76 -7.24
N LYS A 73 12.80 32.54 -8.13
CA LYS A 73 12.12 33.24 -9.21
C LYS A 73 11.48 32.29 -10.22
N GLN A 74 12.21 31.23 -10.59
CA GLN A 74 11.64 30.19 -11.47
C GLN A 74 10.41 29.54 -10.84
N PHE A 75 10.48 29.17 -9.56
CA PHE A 75 9.36 28.59 -8.83
C PHE A 75 8.14 29.56 -8.78
N ALA A 76 8.38 30.85 -8.53
CA ALA A 76 7.32 31.86 -8.54
C ALA A 76 6.70 32.01 -9.95
N GLN A 77 7.49 31.95 -11.03
CA GLN A 77 6.95 31.97 -12.40
C GLN A 77 6.05 30.77 -12.71
N GLU A 78 6.49 29.58 -12.30
CA GLU A 78 5.72 28.35 -12.47
C GLU A 78 4.39 28.40 -11.69
N ASN A 79 4.42 28.91 -10.46
CA ASN A 79 3.22 29.08 -9.61
C ASN A 79 2.25 30.11 -10.23
N ILE A 80 2.74 31.25 -10.71
CA ILE A 80 1.88 32.24 -11.37
C ILE A 80 1.18 31.63 -12.57
N ALA A 81 1.92 30.93 -13.44
CA ALA A 81 1.35 30.27 -14.62
C ALA A 81 0.28 29.24 -14.22
N LYS A 82 0.55 28.46 -13.18
CA LYS A 82 -0.35 27.49 -12.58
C LYS A 82 -1.64 28.18 -12.11
N ASN A 83 -1.50 29.17 -11.27
CA ASN A 83 -2.62 29.85 -10.63
C ASN A 83 -3.48 30.62 -11.62
N GLN A 84 -2.88 31.23 -12.67
CA GLN A 84 -3.61 31.83 -13.77
C GLN A 84 -4.45 30.81 -14.54
N LEU A 85 -3.86 29.63 -14.87
CA LEU A 85 -4.57 28.56 -15.55
C LEU A 85 -5.74 28.01 -14.71
N ALA A 86 -5.57 27.92 -13.38
CA ALA A 86 -6.62 27.51 -12.45
C ALA A 86 -7.82 28.49 -12.48
N LEU A 87 -7.56 29.80 -12.49
CA LEU A 87 -8.59 30.83 -12.62
C LEU A 87 -9.29 30.78 -13.99
N ASP A 88 -8.51 30.68 -15.07
CA ASP A 88 -9.04 30.67 -16.46
C ASP A 88 -9.93 29.43 -16.70
N LYS A 89 -9.57 28.30 -16.18
CA LYS A 89 -10.30 27.03 -16.29
C LYS A 89 -11.38 26.87 -15.22
N ASN A 90 -11.43 27.75 -14.22
CA ASN A 90 -12.32 27.66 -13.06
C ASN A 90 -12.18 26.31 -12.31
N ILE A 91 -10.94 25.81 -12.17
CA ILE A 91 -10.59 24.59 -11.45
C ILE A 91 -9.94 25.00 -10.11
N ASN A 92 -10.52 24.56 -9.00
CA ASN A 92 -9.93 24.78 -7.68
C ASN A 92 -8.64 23.97 -7.51
N PRO A 93 -7.44 24.59 -7.41
CA PRO A 93 -6.18 23.87 -7.32
C PRO A 93 -5.97 23.16 -5.97
N TYR A 94 -6.76 23.51 -4.96
CA TYR A 94 -6.72 22.92 -3.61
C TYR A 94 -7.84 21.91 -3.37
N GLY A 95 -8.81 21.84 -4.29
CA GLY A 95 -9.98 21.00 -4.16
C GLY A 95 -9.65 19.51 -4.35
N TYR A 96 -10.19 18.67 -3.50
CA TYR A 96 -10.19 17.23 -3.71
C TYR A 96 -11.48 16.80 -4.40
N THR A 97 -11.34 15.82 -5.29
CA THR A 97 -12.44 15.13 -5.95
C THR A 97 -12.44 13.65 -5.55
N LEU A 98 -13.56 12.97 -5.71
CA LEU A 98 -13.64 11.52 -5.38
C LEU A 98 -12.58 10.69 -6.13
N PRO A 99 -12.41 10.81 -7.47
CA PRO A 99 -11.36 10.05 -8.18
C PRO A 99 -9.95 10.34 -7.69
N GLN A 100 -9.64 11.61 -7.41
CA GLN A 100 -8.33 11.99 -6.86
C GLN A 100 -8.10 11.38 -5.49
N PHE A 101 -9.06 11.51 -4.58
CA PHE A 101 -8.97 10.92 -3.24
C PHE A 101 -8.77 9.41 -3.30
N LEU A 102 -9.50 8.71 -4.17
CA LEU A 102 -9.37 7.27 -4.32
C LEU A 102 -7.99 6.86 -4.86
N ASN A 103 -7.48 7.57 -5.86
CA ASN A 103 -6.14 7.30 -6.40
C ASN A 103 -5.05 7.56 -5.36
N GLU A 104 -5.12 8.67 -4.64
CA GLU A 104 -4.15 8.98 -3.59
C GLU A 104 -4.24 8.01 -2.40
N SER A 105 -5.45 7.56 -2.03
CA SER A 105 -5.63 6.61 -0.93
C SER A 105 -5.04 5.21 -1.19
N THR A 106 -4.58 4.91 -2.43
CA THR A 106 -3.90 3.63 -2.75
C THR A 106 -2.67 3.37 -1.89
N PHE A 107 -1.99 4.41 -1.35
CA PHE A 107 -0.89 4.21 -0.42
C PHE A 107 -1.30 3.44 0.86
N LEU A 108 -2.58 3.46 1.23
CA LEU A 108 -3.11 2.66 2.35
C LEU A 108 -3.04 1.14 2.11
N ILE A 109 -2.81 0.71 0.86
CA ILE A 109 -2.51 -0.69 0.54
C ILE A 109 -1.27 -1.16 1.31
N SER A 110 -0.25 -0.31 1.43
CA SER A 110 0.94 -0.61 2.25
C SER A 110 0.62 -0.77 3.73
N PHE A 111 -0.39 -0.03 4.23
CA PHE A 111 -0.87 -0.19 5.60
C PHE A 111 -1.57 -1.55 5.81
N VAL A 112 -2.38 -1.99 4.84
CA VAL A 112 -2.96 -3.34 4.82
C VAL A 112 -1.85 -4.39 4.74
N ALA A 113 -0.82 -4.19 3.92
CA ALA A 113 0.32 -5.10 3.81
C ALA A 113 1.01 -5.32 5.17
N LEU A 114 1.16 -4.26 5.97
CA LEU A 114 1.72 -4.33 7.33
C LEU A 114 0.87 -5.23 8.25
N PHE A 115 -0.46 -5.12 8.20
CA PHE A 115 -1.34 -6.03 8.94
C PHE A 115 -1.24 -7.46 8.45
N MET A 116 -1.12 -7.67 7.14
CA MET A 116 -1.00 -8.99 6.57
C MET A 116 0.33 -9.68 6.93
N VAL A 117 1.42 -8.93 7.12
CA VAL A 117 2.67 -9.46 7.71
C VAL A 117 2.42 -10.06 9.08
N VAL A 118 1.72 -9.35 9.97
CA VAL A 118 1.41 -9.83 11.33
C VAL A 118 0.51 -11.07 11.28
N ILE A 119 -0.53 -11.04 10.46
CA ILE A 119 -1.49 -12.16 10.31
C ILE A 119 -0.78 -13.39 9.74
N ALA A 120 0.03 -13.23 8.68
CA ALA A 120 0.72 -14.32 8.02
C ALA A 120 1.76 -14.99 8.95
N ALA A 121 2.59 -14.20 9.62
CA ALA A 121 3.57 -14.71 10.58
C ALA A 121 2.87 -15.45 11.73
N THR A 122 1.82 -14.87 12.29
CA THR A 122 1.09 -15.46 13.44
C THR A 122 0.34 -16.73 13.05
N THR A 123 -0.09 -16.88 11.80
CA THR A 123 -0.84 -18.06 11.33
C THR A 123 -0.04 -19.36 11.43
N ILE A 124 1.28 -19.31 11.29
CA ILE A 124 2.14 -20.48 11.42
C ILE A 124 2.87 -20.53 12.78
N SER A 125 3.39 -19.39 13.26
CA SER A 125 4.20 -19.34 14.47
C SER A 125 3.41 -19.69 15.73
N SER A 126 2.12 -19.33 15.81
CA SER A 126 1.27 -19.69 16.94
C SER A 126 1.13 -21.20 17.12
N GLU A 127 1.14 -22.00 16.06
CA GLU A 127 1.04 -23.45 16.15
C GLU A 127 2.34 -24.07 16.68
N PHE A 128 3.49 -23.47 16.39
CA PHE A 128 4.76 -23.85 17.00
C PHE A 128 4.77 -23.50 18.49
N SER A 129 4.36 -22.28 18.84
CA SER A 129 4.39 -21.80 20.24
C SER A 129 3.43 -22.56 21.16
N PHE A 130 2.25 -22.92 20.67
CA PHE A 130 1.26 -23.69 21.43
C PHE A 130 1.47 -25.21 21.35
N GLY A 131 2.49 -25.70 20.62
CA GLY A 131 2.71 -27.13 20.42
C GLY A 131 1.60 -27.84 19.62
N SER A 132 0.60 -27.12 19.17
CA SER A 132 -0.54 -27.67 18.42
C SER A 132 -0.14 -28.24 17.05
N ILE A 133 1.04 -27.92 16.57
CA ILE A 133 1.60 -28.51 15.35
C ILE A 133 1.75 -30.02 15.44
N LYS A 134 2.02 -30.57 16.66
CA LYS A 134 2.09 -32.02 16.91
C LYS A 134 0.72 -32.67 16.66
N LEU A 135 -0.36 -32.03 17.10
CA LEU A 135 -1.73 -32.51 16.89
C LEU A 135 -2.18 -32.44 15.42
N LEU A 136 -1.69 -31.46 14.67
CA LEU A 136 -1.96 -31.34 13.23
C LEU A 136 -1.27 -32.45 12.42
N MET A 137 -0.12 -32.93 12.88
CA MET A 137 0.67 -33.98 12.22
C MET A 137 0.11 -35.38 12.45
N ILE A 138 -0.67 -35.62 13.50
CA ILE A 138 -1.34 -36.91 13.78
C ILE A 138 -2.54 -37.10 12.82
N ARG A 139 -3.06 -36.01 12.24
CA ARG A 139 -4.17 -36.10 11.28
C ARG A 139 -3.70 -36.71 9.95
N PRO A 140 -4.57 -37.46 9.22
CA PRO A 140 -4.21 -38.15 7.98
C PRO A 140 -4.07 -37.19 6.77
N PHE A 141 -3.51 -35.99 6.99
CA PHE A 141 -3.25 -35.02 5.95
C PHE A 141 -1.75 -34.91 5.64
N LYS A 142 -1.42 -34.85 4.35
CA LYS A 142 -0.03 -34.61 3.93
C LYS A 142 0.41 -33.19 4.36
N ARG A 143 1.64 -33.04 4.83
CA ARG A 143 2.21 -31.76 5.36
C ARG A 143 2.01 -30.58 4.41
N TYR A 144 2.23 -30.78 3.10
CA TYR A 144 2.04 -29.71 2.12
C TYR A 144 0.60 -29.20 2.06
N LYS A 145 -0.42 -30.06 2.27
CA LYS A 145 -1.83 -29.63 2.27
C LYS A 145 -2.15 -28.70 3.43
N ILE A 146 -1.50 -28.90 4.58
CA ILE A 146 -1.66 -28.03 5.75
C ILE A 146 -1.07 -26.65 5.45
N LEU A 147 0.15 -26.61 4.90
CA LEU A 147 0.80 -25.34 4.56
C LEU A 147 0.02 -24.57 3.48
N THR A 148 -0.39 -25.28 2.41
CA THR A 148 -1.20 -24.69 1.33
C THR A 148 -2.53 -24.14 1.86
N SER A 149 -3.21 -24.82 2.79
CA SER A 149 -4.47 -24.31 3.32
C SER A 149 -4.30 -22.99 4.09
N LYS A 150 -3.18 -22.81 4.78
CA LYS A 150 -2.83 -21.56 5.47
C LYS A 150 -2.54 -20.43 4.47
N LEU A 151 -1.77 -20.72 3.42
CA LEU A 151 -1.50 -19.73 2.36
C LEU A 151 -2.78 -19.29 1.66
N ILE A 152 -3.69 -20.21 1.33
CA ILE A 152 -4.98 -19.87 0.74
C ILE A 152 -5.82 -19.02 1.72
N ALA A 153 -5.81 -19.34 3.02
CA ALA A 153 -6.51 -18.54 4.03
C ALA A 153 -5.92 -17.12 4.15
N ILE A 154 -4.59 -16.96 4.06
CA ILE A 154 -3.91 -15.65 4.03
C ILE A 154 -4.35 -14.88 2.77
N PHE A 155 -4.33 -15.51 1.60
CA PHE A 155 -4.79 -14.90 0.35
C PHE A 155 -6.24 -14.41 0.44
N LEU A 156 -7.16 -15.25 0.91
CA LEU A 156 -8.57 -14.86 1.09
C LEU A 156 -8.71 -13.71 2.11
N THR A 157 -7.90 -13.71 3.16
CA THR A 157 -7.90 -12.63 4.16
C THR A 157 -7.39 -11.32 3.56
N SER A 158 -6.36 -11.36 2.71
CA SER A 158 -5.87 -10.15 2.03
C SER A 158 -6.91 -9.54 1.10
N LEU A 159 -7.68 -10.38 0.39
CA LEU A 159 -8.81 -9.92 -0.43
C LEU A 159 -9.88 -9.21 0.40
N VAL A 160 -10.22 -9.75 1.59
CA VAL A 160 -11.21 -9.11 2.49
C VAL A 160 -10.69 -7.76 2.98
N PHE A 161 -9.43 -7.66 3.42
CA PHE A 161 -8.86 -6.39 3.88
C PHE A 161 -8.84 -5.34 2.78
N LEU A 162 -8.45 -5.74 1.57
CA LEU A 162 -8.41 -4.83 0.42
C LEU A 162 -9.82 -4.38 0.00
N ALA A 163 -10.80 -5.29 0.02
CA ALA A 163 -12.19 -4.95 -0.27
C ALA A 163 -12.77 -3.99 0.78
N VAL A 164 -12.44 -4.18 2.07
CA VAL A 164 -12.83 -3.27 3.15
C VAL A 164 -12.16 -1.91 2.97
N LEU A 165 -10.88 -1.87 2.62
CA LEU A 165 -10.18 -0.61 2.34
C LEU A 165 -10.85 0.14 1.19
N LEU A 166 -11.04 -0.50 0.04
CA LEU A 166 -11.68 0.10 -1.13
C LEU A 166 -13.09 0.61 -0.82
N ALA A 167 -13.92 -0.22 -0.17
CA ALA A 167 -15.28 0.18 0.21
C ALA A 167 -15.28 1.36 1.18
N SER A 168 -14.36 1.37 2.16
CA SER A 168 -14.24 2.48 3.11
C SER A 168 -13.82 3.77 2.43
N CYS A 169 -12.78 3.74 1.60
CA CYS A 169 -12.32 4.92 0.86
C CYS A 169 -13.40 5.44 -0.09
N PHE A 170 -14.11 4.55 -0.79
CA PHE A 170 -15.20 4.93 -1.68
C PHE A 170 -16.36 5.61 -0.93
N LEU A 171 -16.80 5.03 0.18
CA LEU A 171 -17.90 5.60 0.99
C LEU A 171 -17.49 6.94 1.60
N ILE A 172 -16.31 7.03 2.19
CA ILE A 172 -15.81 8.25 2.82
C ILE A 172 -15.59 9.33 1.79
N GLY A 173 -14.94 8.99 0.66
CA GLY A 173 -14.71 9.92 -0.43
C GLY A 173 -16.00 10.48 -1.02
N THR A 174 -17.02 9.64 -1.21
CA THR A 174 -18.34 10.07 -1.69
C THR A 174 -19.05 11.02 -0.70
N ILE A 175 -18.93 10.75 0.60
CA ILE A 175 -19.54 11.61 1.65
C ILE A 175 -18.83 12.96 1.72
N LEU A 176 -17.50 13.01 1.62
CA LEU A 176 -16.71 14.22 1.82
C LEU A 176 -16.57 15.08 0.55
N PHE A 177 -16.43 14.44 -0.61
CA PHE A 177 -16.10 15.13 -1.87
C PHE A 177 -17.21 15.03 -2.93
N GLY A 178 -18.33 14.35 -2.61
CA GLY A 178 -19.41 14.12 -3.57
C GLY A 178 -19.15 12.93 -4.49
N PHE A 179 -20.14 12.56 -5.28
CA PHE A 179 -20.05 11.44 -6.21
C PHE A 179 -19.78 11.96 -7.63
N GLU A 180 -18.54 11.80 -8.06
CA GLU A 180 -18.09 12.03 -9.42
C GLU A 180 -17.20 10.87 -9.86
N THR A 181 -17.34 10.42 -11.11
CA THR A 181 -16.53 9.32 -11.66
C THR A 181 -15.31 9.81 -12.41
N ASN A 182 -15.37 11.04 -12.93
CA ASN A 182 -14.30 11.71 -13.66
C ASN A 182 -14.13 13.11 -13.10
N ALA A 183 -12.90 13.53 -12.94
CA ALA A 183 -12.57 14.86 -12.48
C ALA A 183 -11.37 15.40 -13.23
N THR A 184 -11.34 16.69 -13.47
CA THR A 184 -10.17 17.39 -13.97
C THR A 184 -9.45 18.00 -12.79
N ILE A 185 -8.21 17.59 -12.57
CA ILE A 185 -7.36 18.12 -11.51
C ILE A 185 -6.22 18.93 -12.09
N PHE A 186 -5.63 19.75 -11.23
CA PHE A 186 -4.45 20.51 -11.57
C PHE A 186 -3.19 19.62 -11.41
N ASP A 187 -2.37 19.49 -12.47
CA ASP A 187 -1.12 18.71 -12.42
C ASP A 187 -0.08 19.34 -13.34
N MET A 188 0.94 20.00 -12.77
CA MET A 188 2.02 20.66 -13.53
C MET A 188 2.92 19.67 -14.28
N SER A 189 2.90 18.37 -13.95
CA SER A 189 3.61 17.36 -14.74
C SER A 189 2.96 17.06 -16.09
N SER A 190 1.70 17.51 -16.26
CA SER A 190 0.95 17.39 -17.51
C SER A 190 1.31 18.52 -18.47
N ALA A 191 1.42 18.21 -19.76
CA ALA A 191 1.78 19.17 -20.82
C ALA A 191 0.85 20.41 -20.87
N ASN A 192 -0.40 20.29 -20.39
CA ASN A 192 -1.39 21.35 -20.36
C ASN A 192 -1.66 21.91 -18.95
N GLY A 193 -0.88 21.51 -17.94
CA GLY A 193 -1.07 21.87 -16.53
C GLY A 193 -2.31 21.27 -15.88
N ILE A 194 -3.04 20.41 -16.57
CA ILE A 194 -4.23 19.72 -16.09
C ILE A 194 -4.15 18.22 -16.40
N LYS A 195 -4.78 17.42 -15.55
CA LYS A 195 -4.89 15.96 -15.70
C LYS A 195 -6.33 15.52 -15.46
N GLU A 196 -6.81 14.63 -16.28
CA GLU A 196 -8.06 13.94 -16.01
C GLU A 196 -7.77 12.74 -15.10
N VAL A 197 -8.54 12.63 -14.04
CA VAL A 197 -8.48 11.50 -13.10
C VAL A 197 -9.86 10.85 -13.07
N ALA A 198 -9.90 9.56 -13.28
CA ALA A 198 -11.15 8.81 -13.37
C ALA A 198 -11.12 7.57 -12.48
N ILE A 199 -12.31 7.11 -12.10
CA ILE A 199 -12.51 5.78 -11.51
C ILE A 199 -12.70 4.82 -12.68
N ASP A 200 -11.60 4.42 -13.30
CA ASP A 200 -11.54 3.62 -14.51
C ASP A 200 -10.84 2.27 -14.32
N GLY A 201 -10.48 1.62 -15.41
CA GLY A 201 -9.76 0.35 -15.39
C GLY A 201 -8.40 0.43 -14.70
N ASP A 202 -7.67 1.54 -14.86
CA ASP A 202 -6.33 1.72 -14.29
C ASP A 202 -6.39 1.88 -12.76
N PHE A 203 -7.44 2.54 -12.25
CA PHE A 203 -7.71 2.59 -10.83
C PHE A 203 -7.90 1.19 -10.23
N PHE A 204 -8.78 0.36 -10.83
CA PHE A 204 -9.00 -1.00 -10.35
C PHE A 204 -7.76 -1.89 -10.54
N LEU A 205 -6.98 -1.65 -11.59
CA LEU A 205 -5.72 -2.35 -11.82
C LEU A 205 -4.70 -2.08 -10.70
N SER A 206 -4.64 -0.85 -10.18
CA SER A 206 -3.80 -0.50 -9.03
C SER A 206 -4.15 -1.32 -7.78
N TYR A 207 -5.44 -1.56 -7.51
CA TYR A 207 -5.86 -2.46 -6.43
C TYR A 207 -5.52 -3.93 -6.70
N LEU A 208 -5.59 -4.37 -7.96
CA LEU A 208 -5.16 -5.71 -8.34
C LEU A 208 -3.65 -5.90 -8.13
N TYR A 209 -2.84 -4.92 -8.49
CA TYR A 209 -1.40 -4.90 -8.21
C TYR A 209 -1.14 -4.92 -6.70
N GLY A 210 -1.91 -4.16 -5.94
CA GLY A 210 -1.83 -4.15 -4.48
C GLY A 210 -2.05 -5.51 -3.81
N ILE A 211 -2.85 -6.41 -4.42
CA ILE A 211 -2.97 -7.79 -3.93
C ILE A 211 -1.62 -8.51 -4.00
N ILE A 212 -0.88 -8.33 -5.09
CA ILE A 212 0.40 -8.99 -5.31
C ILE A 212 1.45 -8.44 -4.36
N ASP A 213 1.48 -7.11 -4.16
CA ASP A 213 2.37 -6.44 -3.21
C ASP A 213 2.13 -6.94 -1.78
N ILE A 214 0.86 -7.01 -1.35
CA ILE A 214 0.47 -7.56 -0.04
C ILE A 214 0.93 -9.01 0.09
N LEU A 215 0.72 -9.83 -0.94
CA LEU A 215 1.10 -11.25 -0.90
C LEU A 215 2.61 -11.44 -0.85
N LEU A 216 3.40 -10.62 -1.53
CA LEU A 216 4.85 -10.68 -1.50
C LEU A 216 5.37 -10.58 -0.06
N VAL A 217 4.96 -9.54 0.67
CA VAL A 217 5.43 -9.32 2.05
C VAL A 217 4.78 -10.28 3.05
N ALA A 218 3.53 -10.68 2.84
CA ALA A 218 2.86 -11.68 3.68
C ALA A 218 3.51 -13.06 3.56
N ILE A 219 3.88 -13.49 2.35
CA ILE A 219 4.57 -14.75 2.09
C ILE A 219 5.98 -14.71 2.64
N LEU A 220 6.70 -13.59 2.54
CA LEU A 220 7.98 -13.39 3.21
C LEU A 220 7.85 -13.61 4.73
N ALA A 221 6.88 -12.95 5.37
CA ALA A 221 6.63 -13.07 6.80
C ALA A 221 6.25 -14.51 7.21
N PHE A 222 5.43 -15.17 6.41
CA PHE A 222 5.05 -16.57 6.58
C PHE A 222 6.26 -17.49 6.47
N ALA A 223 7.13 -17.29 5.49
CA ALA A 223 8.35 -18.07 5.30
C ALA A 223 9.32 -17.90 6.47
N LEU A 224 9.57 -16.65 6.90
CA LEU A 224 10.39 -16.35 8.06
C LEU A 224 9.83 -16.98 9.35
N ALA A 225 8.52 -16.90 9.57
CA ALA A 225 7.86 -17.53 10.73
C ALA A 225 7.99 -19.07 10.70
N THR A 226 7.95 -19.66 9.50
CA THR A 226 8.15 -21.10 9.32
C THR A 226 9.60 -21.51 9.62
N VAL A 227 10.56 -20.69 9.20
CA VAL A 227 12.00 -20.95 9.40
C VAL A 227 12.40 -20.76 10.86
N PHE A 228 12.06 -19.62 11.45
CA PHE A 228 12.52 -19.24 12.80
C PHE A 228 11.64 -19.77 13.93
N LYS A 229 10.42 -20.26 13.68
CA LYS A 229 9.40 -20.67 14.68
C LYS A 229 9.03 -19.57 15.68
N ALA A 230 9.44 -18.35 15.46
CA ALA A 230 9.29 -17.21 16.36
C ALA A 230 8.51 -16.10 15.66
N ASN A 231 7.35 -15.73 16.24
CA ASN A 231 6.50 -14.69 15.67
C ASN A 231 7.18 -13.32 15.65
N ALA A 232 7.78 -12.92 16.77
CA ALA A 232 8.40 -11.62 16.92
C ALA A 232 9.55 -11.38 15.91
N ILE A 233 10.38 -12.40 15.67
CA ILE A 233 11.49 -12.33 14.70
C ILE A 233 10.93 -12.19 13.27
N ALA A 234 9.95 -13.04 12.92
CA ALA A 234 9.37 -13.01 11.58
C ALA A 234 8.69 -11.66 11.28
N VAL A 235 7.86 -11.16 12.20
CA VAL A 235 7.18 -9.88 12.08
C VAL A 235 8.20 -8.73 12.03
N GLY A 236 9.16 -8.71 12.97
CA GLY A 236 10.16 -7.65 13.07
C GLY A 236 11.02 -7.52 11.81
N ILE A 237 11.56 -8.64 11.31
CA ILE A 237 12.36 -8.64 10.08
C ILE A 237 11.51 -8.24 8.88
N SER A 238 10.29 -8.77 8.74
CA SER A 238 9.44 -8.45 7.58
C SER A 238 9.03 -6.98 7.54
N ILE A 239 8.65 -6.40 8.69
CA ILE A 239 8.31 -4.98 8.77
C ILE A 239 9.55 -4.12 8.51
N PHE A 240 10.72 -4.48 9.08
CA PHE A 240 11.97 -3.76 8.83
C PHE A 240 12.30 -3.76 7.34
N LEU A 241 12.28 -4.91 6.68
CA LEU A 241 12.56 -5.03 5.25
C LEU A 241 11.56 -4.24 4.40
N MET A 242 10.27 -4.26 4.75
CA MET A 242 9.22 -3.52 4.07
C MET A 242 9.41 -2.00 4.19
N LEU A 243 9.63 -1.49 5.40
CA LEU A 243 9.76 -0.05 5.65
C LEU A 243 11.10 0.53 5.16
N SER A 244 12.16 -0.28 5.19
CA SER A 244 13.50 0.14 4.75
C SER A 244 13.73 -0.06 3.26
N SER A 245 12.79 -0.68 2.52
CA SER A 245 12.99 -1.06 1.12
C SER A 245 13.42 0.12 0.24
N ASN A 246 12.70 1.23 0.28
CA ASN A 246 13.01 2.40 -0.53
C ASN A 246 14.38 3.02 -0.21
N ALA A 247 14.76 3.07 1.07
CA ALA A 247 16.07 3.61 1.48
C ALA A 247 17.21 2.69 1.04
N ILE A 248 17.03 1.37 1.21
CA ILE A 248 18.01 0.37 0.78
C ILE A 248 18.13 0.35 -0.75
N ASP A 249 17.00 0.44 -1.43
CA ASP A 249 16.93 0.47 -2.89
C ASP A 249 17.68 1.67 -3.46
N TYR A 250 17.36 2.89 -2.99
CA TYR A 250 18.04 4.12 -3.40
C TYR A 250 19.56 4.03 -3.21
N PHE A 251 20.01 3.51 -2.06
CA PHE A 251 21.44 3.34 -1.77
C PHE A 251 22.11 2.32 -2.68
N LEU A 252 21.47 1.18 -2.93
CA LEU A 252 22.05 0.10 -3.73
C LEU A 252 22.05 0.42 -5.23
N GLN A 253 20.95 0.96 -5.76
CA GLN A 253 20.86 1.30 -7.19
C GLN A 253 21.82 2.44 -7.56
N SER A 254 22.15 3.36 -6.62
CA SER A 254 23.15 4.39 -6.87
C SER A 254 24.57 3.85 -7.09
N LYS A 255 24.82 2.58 -6.75
CA LYS A 255 26.17 1.95 -6.82
C LYS A 255 26.22 0.70 -7.68
N PHE A 256 25.11 -0.01 -7.85
CA PHE A 256 25.09 -1.34 -8.44
C PHE A 256 23.87 -1.55 -9.36
N ASP A 257 24.08 -1.72 -10.65
CA ASP A 257 23.04 -1.96 -11.65
C ASP A 257 22.24 -3.24 -11.42
N TRP A 258 22.84 -4.25 -10.76
CA TRP A 258 22.14 -5.49 -10.42
C TRP A 258 21.15 -5.34 -9.27
N ALA A 259 21.20 -4.24 -8.50
CA ALA A 259 20.29 -4.01 -7.37
C ALA A 259 18.82 -4.00 -7.77
N LYS A 260 18.51 -3.65 -9.02
CA LYS A 260 17.15 -3.69 -9.58
C LYS A 260 16.48 -5.06 -9.52
N TYR A 261 17.24 -6.16 -9.39
CA TYR A 261 16.69 -7.52 -9.25
C TYR A 261 16.41 -7.92 -7.81
N LEU A 262 16.73 -7.08 -6.83
CA LEU A 262 16.52 -7.40 -5.42
C LEU A 262 15.07 -7.16 -5.01
N PHE A 263 14.70 -7.80 -3.90
CA PHE A 263 13.42 -7.61 -3.23
C PHE A 263 13.12 -6.13 -2.96
N PHE A 264 14.12 -5.36 -2.51
CA PHE A 264 13.96 -3.96 -2.09
C PHE A 264 13.51 -3.04 -3.23
N ALA A 265 14.01 -3.26 -4.43
CA ALA A 265 13.67 -2.49 -5.62
C ALA A 265 12.28 -2.82 -6.18
N ASN A 266 11.65 -3.90 -5.70
CA ASN A 266 10.46 -4.45 -6.31
C ASN A 266 9.36 -4.76 -5.28
N THR A 267 9.21 -3.90 -4.27
CA THR A 267 8.21 -4.11 -3.20
C THR A 267 6.82 -3.65 -3.59
N SER A 268 6.67 -2.79 -4.60
CA SER A 268 5.38 -2.31 -5.07
C SER A 268 5.27 -2.31 -6.59
N LEU A 269 4.16 -2.82 -7.10
CA LEU A 269 3.73 -2.69 -8.49
C LEU A 269 2.98 -1.37 -8.73
N VAL A 270 2.34 -0.85 -7.69
CA VAL A 270 1.63 0.42 -7.77
C VAL A 270 2.64 1.55 -7.94
N GLY A 271 2.59 2.23 -9.09
CA GLY A 271 3.52 3.30 -9.43
C GLY A 271 4.90 2.85 -9.92
N ALA A 272 5.10 1.55 -10.23
CA ALA A 272 6.34 1.05 -10.79
C ALA A 272 6.56 1.60 -12.21
N GLU A 273 7.81 2.01 -12.54
CA GLU A 273 8.19 2.48 -13.88
C GLU A 273 8.03 1.38 -14.94
N ASP A 274 8.48 0.17 -14.63
CA ASP A 274 8.29 -1.03 -15.46
C ASP A 274 7.53 -2.09 -14.67
N VAL A 275 6.21 -2.05 -14.79
CA VAL A 275 5.29 -2.98 -14.12
C VAL A 275 5.58 -4.43 -14.49
N SER A 276 5.91 -4.70 -15.77
CA SER A 276 6.15 -6.06 -16.24
C SER A 276 7.40 -6.67 -15.61
N PHE A 277 8.48 -5.89 -15.56
CA PHE A 277 9.73 -6.30 -14.93
C PHE A 277 9.53 -6.53 -13.42
N THR A 278 8.93 -5.55 -12.72
CA THR A 278 8.66 -5.63 -11.28
C THR A 278 7.79 -6.84 -10.95
N PHE A 279 6.76 -7.11 -11.75
CA PHE A 279 5.88 -8.28 -11.58
C PHE A 279 6.67 -9.59 -11.67
N ILE A 280 7.52 -9.75 -12.69
CA ILE A 280 8.34 -10.96 -12.87
C ILE A 280 9.26 -11.15 -11.64
N VAL A 281 9.93 -10.09 -11.21
CA VAL A 281 10.85 -10.14 -10.07
C VAL A 281 10.10 -10.50 -8.79
N GLN A 282 8.91 -9.94 -8.56
CA GLN A 282 8.07 -10.28 -7.40
C GLN A 282 7.65 -11.75 -7.41
N ILE A 283 7.21 -12.28 -8.56
CA ILE A 283 6.83 -13.70 -8.68
C ILE A 283 8.02 -14.62 -8.38
N VAL A 284 9.21 -14.27 -8.83
CA VAL A 284 10.43 -15.04 -8.51
C VAL A 284 10.70 -15.04 -7.00
N HIS A 285 10.60 -13.89 -6.32
CA HIS A 285 10.79 -13.79 -4.87
C HIS A 285 9.71 -14.57 -4.11
N ILE A 286 8.45 -14.47 -4.51
CA ILE A 286 7.35 -15.27 -3.96
C ILE A 286 7.66 -16.77 -4.08
N ALA A 287 8.11 -17.22 -5.25
CA ALA A 287 8.47 -18.62 -5.47
C ALA A 287 9.63 -19.08 -4.58
N VAL A 288 10.65 -18.24 -4.41
CA VAL A 288 11.80 -18.51 -3.51
C VAL A 288 11.34 -18.62 -2.05
N PHE A 289 10.51 -17.70 -1.56
CA PHE A 289 10.01 -17.71 -0.19
C PHE A 289 9.10 -18.91 0.06
N LEU A 290 8.23 -19.24 -0.87
CA LEU A 290 7.40 -20.44 -0.80
C LEU A 290 8.26 -21.70 -0.80
N PHE A 291 9.24 -21.81 -1.69
CA PHE A 291 10.16 -22.95 -1.71
C PHE A 291 10.86 -23.11 -0.36
N ALA A 292 11.39 -22.04 0.23
CA ALA A 292 12.03 -22.07 1.54
C ALA A 292 11.07 -22.55 2.64
N ALA A 293 9.82 -22.02 2.67
CA ALA A 293 8.81 -22.42 3.63
C ALA A 293 8.44 -23.91 3.49
N TYR A 294 8.15 -24.38 2.28
CA TYR A 294 7.81 -25.79 2.04
C TYR A 294 8.97 -26.73 2.33
N PHE A 295 10.19 -26.39 1.93
CA PHE A 295 11.39 -27.19 2.15
C PHE A 295 11.66 -27.39 3.65
N VAL A 296 11.67 -26.27 4.39
CA VAL A 296 11.91 -26.31 5.85
C VAL A 296 10.79 -27.09 6.55
N PHE A 297 9.52 -26.81 6.21
CA PHE A 297 8.39 -27.48 6.84
C PHE A 297 8.33 -28.99 6.55
N SER A 298 8.70 -29.42 5.35
CA SER A 298 8.65 -30.83 4.95
C SER A 298 9.76 -31.67 5.59
N LYS A 299 10.99 -31.10 5.69
CA LYS A 299 12.16 -31.83 6.22
C LYS A 299 12.27 -31.83 7.75
N ARG A 300 11.48 -31.01 8.42
CA ARG A 300 11.61 -30.80 9.87
C ARG A 300 11.05 -31.98 10.67
N ASP A 301 11.90 -32.58 11.50
CA ASP A 301 11.47 -33.49 12.55
C ASP A 301 10.81 -32.68 13.69
N ILE A 302 9.55 -33.05 14.01
CA ILE A 302 8.71 -32.30 14.96
C ILE A 302 8.69 -33.01 16.32
N THR A 303 9.37 -34.16 16.42
CA THR A 303 9.46 -34.97 17.65
C THR A 303 10.46 -34.44 18.67
N ASN A 304 11.45 -33.63 18.24
CA ASN A 304 12.55 -33.15 19.09
C ASN A 304 12.53 -31.60 19.24
N GLY A 305 11.38 -31.04 19.60
CA GLY A 305 11.28 -29.59 19.87
C GLY A 305 10.35 -29.32 21.05
#